data_eac585512464ab585491b9d5dc9073c8
#
_entry.id   eac585512464ab585491b9d5dc9073c8
#
_cell.length_a   1.000
_cell.length_b   1.000
_cell.length_c   1.000
_cell.angle_alpha   90.00
_cell.angle_beta   90.00
_cell.angle_gamma   90.00
#
_symmetry.space_group_name_H-M   'P 1'
#
loop_
_entity.id
_entity.type
_entity.pdbx_description
1 polymer ?
#
loop_
_entity_poly.entity_id
_entity_poly.type
_entity_poly.pdbx_seq_one_letter_code
_entity_poly.pdbx_strand_id
1 'polypeptide(L)'
;IQIAGISRFGLLELSRQRLRPSLEETYDIQHVQVRGTRSLGQSILRIISEDAAKENTGEIHVYVPADVSSYLLNEKRRDIINIENTYQVNILIIADPYKSRPYYKVARVKAPAGKKLFSHEMTPNSPEPSMDWRDVNSNKKVMKPLVKVSVPPRMPKKKNKKGFFAFLKSIFTL
;
A
#
# COMPACT_ATOMS: atom_id res chain seq x y z
N ILE A 1 14.62 9.73 22.38
CA ILE A 1 15.71 8.79 22.65
C ILE A 1 15.85 8.73 24.15
N GLN A 2 15.74 7.54 24.72
CA GLN A 2 16.01 7.28 26.14
C GLN A 2 17.34 6.53 26.22
N ILE A 3 18.19 6.99 27.08
CA ILE A 3 19.51 6.38 27.33
C ILE A 3 19.49 5.91 28.78
N ALA A 4 19.65 4.60 28.99
CA ALA A 4 19.82 4.05 30.33
C ALA A 4 21.27 4.23 30.81
N GLY A 5 21.47 4.21 32.12
CA GLY A 5 22.81 4.23 32.69
C GLY A 5 23.61 2.99 32.27
N ILE A 6 24.92 3.13 32.23
CA ILE A 6 25.81 2.01 31.92
C ILE A 6 25.66 0.93 32.99
N SER A 7 25.34 -0.31 32.58
CA SER A 7 25.22 -1.44 33.47
C SER A 7 26.56 -1.83 34.10
N ARG A 8 26.55 -2.62 35.17
CA ARG A 8 27.78 -3.12 35.81
C ARG A 8 28.67 -3.94 34.87
N PHE A 9 28.11 -4.42 33.75
CA PHE A 9 28.82 -5.19 32.73
C PHE A 9 29.32 -4.31 31.56
N GLY A 10 29.23 -2.98 31.69
CA GLY A 10 29.65 -2.05 30.63
C GLY A 10 28.70 -1.96 29.44
N LEU A 11 27.46 -2.45 29.56
CA LEU A 11 26.47 -2.36 28.49
C LEU A 11 25.68 -1.06 28.60
N LEU A 12 25.53 -0.35 27.49
CA LEU A 12 24.69 0.82 27.34
C LEU A 12 23.40 0.41 26.60
N GLU A 13 22.26 0.64 27.23
CA GLU A 13 20.97 0.46 26.58
C GLU A 13 20.49 1.80 26.02
N LEU A 14 20.19 1.81 24.72
CA LEU A 14 19.68 2.98 24.02
C LEU A 14 18.34 2.61 23.39
N SER A 15 17.27 3.25 23.88
CA SER A 15 15.93 3.10 23.34
C SER A 15 15.53 4.33 22.53
N ARG A 16 15.06 4.13 21.32
CA ARG A 16 14.53 5.18 20.46
C ARG A 16 13.08 4.90 20.10
N GLN A 17 12.21 5.82 20.45
CA GLN A 17 10.82 5.73 20.03
C GLN A 17 10.71 5.80 18.51
N ARG A 18 9.93 4.91 17.93
CA ARG A 18 9.70 4.89 16.49
C ARG A 18 8.81 6.09 16.11
N LEU A 19 9.29 6.91 15.19
CA LEU A 19 8.52 8.04 14.65
C LEU A 19 7.69 7.66 13.41
N ARG A 20 8.01 6.53 12.78
CA ARG A 20 7.27 6.02 11.61
C ARG A 20 6.54 4.73 12.00
N PRO A 21 5.36 4.49 11.40
CA PRO A 21 4.65 3.24 11.62
C PRO A 21 5.49 2.04 11.18
N SER A 22 5.20 0.87 11.72
CA SER A 22 5.84 -0.38 11.30
C SER A 22 5.50 -0.71 9.85
N LEU A 23 6.28 -1.62 9.24
CA LEU A 23 6.00 -2.10 7.90
C LEU A 23 4.61 -2.76 7.85
N GLU A 24 4.27 -3.50 8.87
CA GLU A 24 2.98 -4.18 9.05
C GLU A 24 1.81 -3.18 9.12
N GLU A 25 1.95 -2.09 9.88
CA GLU A 25 0.96 -1.01 9.93
C GLU A 25 0.89 -0.18 8.63
N THR A 26 1.95 -0.25 7.82
CA THR A 26 2.04 0.48 6.55
C THR A 26 1.28 -0.23 5.44
N TYR A 27 1.19 -1.55 5.50
CA TYR A 27 0.51 -2.38 4.51
C TYR A 27 -0.78 -2.94 5.10
N ASP A 28 -1.83 -2.90 4.30
CA ASP A 28 -3.12 -3.51 4.62
C ASP A 28 -3.04 -5.00 4.25
N ILE A 29 -2.97 -5.87 5.27
CA ILE A 29 -2.73 -7.31 5.08
C ILE A 29 -4.06 -8.02 4.81
N GLN A 30 -4.66 -7.75 3.65
CA GLN A 30 -5.72 -8.61 3.13
C GLN A 30 -5.33 -9.16 1.76
N HIS A 31 -4.65 -10.29 1.74
CA HIS A 31 -4.26 -11.12 0.57
C HIS A 31 -3.33 -10.47 -0.48
N VAL A 32 -3.18 -9.16 -0.50
CA VAL A 32 -2.23 -8.43 -1.34
C VAL A 32 -1.61 -7.32 -0.51
N GLN A 33 -0.29 -7.25 -0.48
CA GLN A 33 0.45 -6.22 0.24
C GLN A 33 0.28 -4.86 -0.46
N VAL A 34 -0.91 -4.27 -0.33
CA VAL A 34 -1.20 -2.93 -0.82
C VAL A 34 -0.97 -1.92 0.29
N ARG A 35 -0.29 -0.84 -0.04
CA ARG A 35 -0.02 0.23 0.91
C ARG A 35 -1.32 0.79 1.49
N GLY A 36 -1.43 0.86 2.83
CA GLY A 36 -2.61 1.35 3.53
C GLY A 36 -2.90 2.83 3.25
N THR A 37 -4.17 3.23 3.30
CA THR A 37 -4.65 4.59 3.03
C THR A 37 -3.93 5.64 3.89
N ARG A 38 -3.74 5.37 5.17
CA ARG A 38 -3.06 6.27 6.12
C ARG A 38 -1.60 6.51 5.73
N SER A 39 -0.86 5.45 5.42
CA SER A 39 0.54 5.54 5.04
C SER A 39 0.72 6.23 3.69
N LEU A 40 -0.15 5.94 2.72
CA LEU A 40 -0.15 6.59 1.42
C LEU A 40 -0.47 8.08 1.56
N GLY A 41 -1.51 8.44 2.32
CA GLY A 41 -1.89 9.83 2.57
C GLY A 41 -0.78 10.65 3.23
N GLN A 42 -0.07 10.10 4.20
CA GLN A 42 1.08 10.78 4.82
C GLN A 42 2.23 11.02 3.82
N SER A 43 2.48 10.08 2.92
CA SER A 43 3.50 10.27 1.88
C SER A 43 3.10 11.33 0.86
N ILE A 44 1.82 11.37 0.49
CA ILE A 44 1.28 12.39 -0.40
C ILE A 44 1.41 13.78 0.23
N LEU A 45 1.04 13.95 1.50
CA LEU A 45 1.22 15.22 2.21
C LEU A 45 2.68 15.71 2.21
N ARG A 46 3.61 14.80 2.38
CA ARG A 46 5.03 15.15 2.30
C ARG A 46 5.41 15.65 0.90
N ILE A 47 4.96 14.98 -0.15
CA ILE A 47 5.21 15.40 -1.54
C ILE A 47 4.56 16.76 -1.81
N ILE A 48 3.33 16.98 -1.34
CA ILE A 48 2.64 18.27 -1.45
C ILE A 48 3.47 19.38 -0.78
N SER A 49 3.95 19.14 0.45
CA SER A 49 4.80 20.10 1.16
C SER A 49 6.12 20.39 0.45
N GLU A 50 6.76 19.36 -0.13
CA GLU A 50 7.96 19.50 -0.92
C GLU A 50 7.73 20.31 -2.21
N ASP A 51 6.58 20.08 -2.88
CA ASP A 51 6.22 20.81 -4.10
C ASP A 51 5.73 22.24 -3.81
N ALA A 52 5.05 22.45 -2.67
CA ALA A 52 4.62 23.78 -2.23
C ALA A 52 5.81 24.70 -1.89
N ALA A 53 6.88 24.13 -1.34
CA ALA A 53 8.09 24.87 -1.00
C ALA A 53 8.92 25.34 -2.23
N LYS A 54 8.60 24.83 -3.43
CA LYS A 54 9.29 25.23 -4.66
C LYS A 54 8.85 26.61 -5.13
N GLU A 55 9.79 27.40 -5.62
CA GLU A 55 9.52 28.75 -6.15
C GLU A 55 8.51 28.73 -7.30
N ASN A 56 7.70 29.81 -7.39
CA ASN A 56 6.70 30.01 -8.44
C ASN A 56 5.61 28.90 -8.49
N THR A 57 5.28 28.28 -7.35
CA THR A 57 4.15 27.36 -7.25
C THR A 57 2.87 28.16 -7.01
N GLY A 58 1.88 28.03 -7.92
CA GLY A 58 0.57 28.66 -7.76
C GLY A 58 -0.47 27.70 -7.22
N GLU A 59 -0.58 26.52 -7.83
CA GLU A 59 -1.54 25.49 -7.44
C GLU A 59 -0.90 24.11 -7.47
N ILE A 60 -1.41 23.19 -6.64
CA ILE A 60 -1.01 21.79 -6.63
C ILE A 60 -2.26 20.94 -6.82
N HIS A 61 -2.29 20.15 -7.89
CA HIS A 61 -3.37 19.23 -8.19
C HIS A 61 -2.96 17.81 -7.80
N VAL A 62 -3.75 17.18 -6.93
CA VAL A 62 -3.47 15.86 -6.37
C VAL A 62 -4.58 14.89 -6.77
N TYR A 63 -4.28 13.97 -7.69
CA TYR A 63 -5.19 12.92 -8.12
C TYR A 63 -4.95 11.67 -7.30
N VAL A 64 -5.98 11.20 -6.60
CA VAL A 64 -5.91 10.07 -5.68
C VAL A 64 -7.19 9.24 -5.71
N PRO A 65 -7.16 7.96 -5.35
CA PRO A 65 -8.37 7.16 -5.18
C PRO A 65 -9.33 7.77 -4.15
N ALA A 66 -10.61 7.45 -4.26
CA ALA A 66 -11.67 8.04 -3.44
C ALA A 66 -11.46 7.83 -1.93
N ASP A 67 -10.96 6.67 -1.52
CA ASP A 67 -10.65 6.35 -0.11
C ASP A 67 -9.52 7.23 0.45
N VAL A 68 -8.47 7.47 -0.34
CA VAL A 68 -7.35 8.35 0.03
C VAL A 68 -7.77 9.81 0.04
N SER A 69 -8.59 10.23 -0.94
CA SER A 69 -9.16 11.58 -0.99
C SER A 69 -9.98 11.89 0.27
N SER A 70 -10.87 10.97 0.64
CA SER A 70 -11.68 11.09 1.87
C SER A 70 -10.81 11.22 3.11
N TYR A 71 -9.76 10.41 3.23
CA TYR A 71 -8.81 10.50 4.34
C TYR A 71 -8.08 11.85 4.39
N LEU A 72 -7.58 12.35 3.25
CA LEU A 72 -6.85 13.61 3.18
C LEU A 72 -7.76 14.80 3.54
N LEU A 73 -8.97 14.85 2.99
CA LEU A 73 -9.89 15.97 3.19
C LEU A 73 -10.51 16.02 4.59
N ASN A 74 -10.69 14.89 5.25
CA ASN A 74 -11.28 14.81 6.57
C ASN A 74 -10.24 14.77 7.68
N GLU A 75 -9.40 13.72 7.68
CA GLU A 75 -8.44 13.47 8.75
C GLU A 75 -7.22 14.40 8.69
N LYS A 76 -6.82 14.80 7.50
CA LYS A 76 -5.61 15.58 7.23
C LYS A 76 -5.89 17.02 6.79
N ARG A 77 -7.12 17.47 6.92
CA ARG A 77 -7.54 18.81 6.51
C ARG A 77 -6.70 19.94 7.16
N ARG A 78 -6.40 19.80 8.44
CA ARG A 78 -5.59 20.81 9.15
C ARG A 78 -4.17 20.91 8.60
N ASP A 79 -3.58 19.78 8.29
CA ASP A 79 -2.23 19.71 7.72
C ASP A 79 -2.19 20.38 6.34
N ILE A 80 -3.22 20.16 5.53
CA ILE A 80 -3.37 20.79 4.19
C ILE A 80 -3.49 22.31 4.33
N ILE A 81 -4.40 22.79 5.20
CA ILE A 81 -4.59 24.23 5.44
C ILE A 81 -3.30 24.89 5.94
N ASN A 82 -2.55 24.20 6.81
CA ASN A 82 -1.27 24.72 7.28
C ASN A 82 -0.24 24.87 6.14
N ILE A 83 -0.19 23.92 5.20
CA ILE A 83 0.69 24.00 4.03
C ILE A 83 0.23 25.16 3.12
N GLU A 84 -1.06 25.27 2.83
CA GLU A 84 -1.63 26.36 2.03
C GLU A 84 -1.29 27.74 2.62
N ASN A 85 -1.46 27.90 3.92
CA ASN A 85 -1.16 29.16 4.62
C ASN A 85 0.34 29.45 4.69
N THR A 86 1.18 28.45 4.84
CA THR A 86 2.63 28.61 4.98
C THR A 86 3.27 29.02 3.64
N TYR A 87 2.85 28.38 2.56
CA TYR A 87 3.46 28.58 1.23
C TYR A 87 2.61 29.47 0.29
N GLN A 88 1.41 29.89 0.74
CA GLN A 88 0.47 30.70 -0.08
C GLN A 88 0.14 30.02 -1.42
N VAL A 89 -0.06 28.71 -1.39
CA VAL A 89 -0.35 27.84 -2.54
C VAL A 89 -1.73 27.24 -2.37
N ASN A 90 -2.50 27.11 -3.45
CA ASN A 90 -3.79 26.43 -3.43
C ASN A 90 -3.63 24.92 -3.71
N ILE A 91 -4.23 24.07 -2.87
CA ILE A 91 -4.13 22.61 -3.00
C ILE A 91 -5.50 22.05 -3.37
N LEU A 92 -5.58 21.42 -4.55
CA LEU A 92 -6.78 20.78 -5.07
C LEU A 92 -6.64 19.27 -5.00
N ILE A 93 -7.45 18.62 -4.16
CA ILE A 93 -7.51 17.16 -4.07
C ILE A 93 -8.66 16.64 -4.92
N ILE A 94 -8.32 15.87 -5.95
CA ILE A 94 -9.24 15.36 -6.96
C ILE A 94 -9.36 13.85 -6.77
N ALA A 95 -10.58 13.40 -6.44
CA ALA A 95 -10.85 11.97 -6.33
C ALA A 95 -10.98 11.33 -7.72
N ASP A 96 -10.19 10.31 -7.97
CA ASP A 96 -10.30 9.47 -9.17
C ASP A 96 -11.04 8.17 -8.81
N PRO A 97 -12.29 7.99 -9.26
CA PRO A 97 -13.09 6.82 -8.95
C PRO A 97 -12.61 5.55 -9.67
N TYR A 98 -11.83 5.70 -10.72
CA TYR A 98 -11.36 4.59 -11.55
C TYR A 98 -10.02 4.01 -11.12
N LYS A 99 -9.35 4.67 -10.17
CA LYS A 99 -8.03 4.23 -9.68
C LYS A 99 -8.14 3.64 -8.27
N SER A 100 -7.37 2.60 -8.05
CA SER A 100 -7.22 1.97 -6.73
C SER A 100 -5.83 2.23 -6.16
N ARG A 101 -5.69 2.07 -4.83
CA ARG A 101 -4.36 2.13 -4.19
C ARG A 101 -3.40 1.12 -4.82
N PRO A 102 -2.12 1.44 -4.99
CA PRO A 102 -1.36 2.58 -4.46
C PRO A 102 -1.25 3.80 -5.39
N TYR A 103 -2.18 3.99 -6.33
CA TYR A 103 -2.12 5.09 -7.29
C TYR A 103 -2.16 6.46 -6.62
N TYR A 104 -1.36 7.40 -7.10
CA TYR A 104 -1.45 8.83 -6.87
C TYR A 104 -0.70 9.59 -7.97
N LYS A 105 -1.13 10.82 -8.25
CA LYS A 105 -0.46 11.73 -9.18
C LYS A 105 -0.51 13.13 -8.60
N VAL A 106 0.63 13.76 -8.46
CA VAL A 106 0.75 15.17 -8.02
C VAL A 106 1.23 15.99 -9.21
N ALA A 107 0.54 17.06 -9.51
CA ALA A 107 0.87 17.98 -10.59
C ALA A 107 0.96 19.40 -10.04
N ARG A 108 2.11 20.03 -10.19
CA ARG A 108 2.37 21.42 -9.79
C ARG A 108 2.09 22.36 -10.95
N VAL A 109 1.26 23.38 -10.70
CA VAL A 109 0.97 24.47 -11.64
C VAL A 109 1.73 25.72 -11.19
N LYS A 110 2.49 26.31 -12.10
CA LYS A 110 3.25 27.53 -11.82
C LYS A 110 2.35 28.75 -11.77
N ALA A 111 2.68 29.71 -10.92
CA ALA A 111 2.04 31.03 -10.93
C ALA A 111 2.60 31.92 -12.09
N PRO A 112 1.78 32.82 -12.73
CA PRO A 112 0.36 32.93 -12.51
C PRO A 112 -0.38 31.68 -13.02
N ALA A 113 -1.29 31.16 -12.21
CA ALA A 113 -2.12 30.04 -12.63
C ALA A 113 -2.93 30.47 -13.87
N GLY A 114 -2.92 29.62 -14.88
CA GLY A 114 -3.72 29.84 -16.09
C GLY A 114 -5.22 29.81 -15.77
N LYS A 115 -6.05 29.44 -16.72
CA LYS A 115 -7.49 29.33 -16.52
C LYS A 115 -7.81 28.49 -15.31
N LYS A 116 -8.44 29.06 -14.28
CA LYS A 116 -8.89 28.31 -13.09
C LYS A 116 -9.94 27.29 -13.51
N LEU A 117 -9.60 26.03 -13.41
CA LEU A 117 -10.54 24.92 -13.57
C LEU A 117 -11.06 24.52 -12.19
N PHE A 118 -12.35 24.20 -12.11
CA PHE A 118 -12.93 23.70 -10.88
C PHE A 118 -12.57 22.22 -10.68
N SER A 119 -12.42 21.79 -9.44
CA SER A 119 -11.99 20.41 -9.11
C SER A 119 -12.92 19.33 -9.68
N HIS A 120 -14.23 19.61 -9.80
CA HIS A 120 -15.19 18.69 -10.40
C HIS A 120 -15.03 18.53 -11.92
N GLU A 121 -14.49 19.55 -12.62
CA GLU A 121 -14.19 19.48 -14.04
C GLU A 121 -12.91 18.70 -14.35
N MET A 122 -12.03 18.54 -13.34
CA MET A 122 -10.76 17.83 -13.45
C MET A 122 -10.90 16.33 -13.21
N THR A 123 -12.06 15.87 -12.77
CA THR A 123 -12.29 14.43 -12.54
C THR A 123 -12.29 13.70 -13.88
N PRO A 124 -11.55 12.59 -14.03
CA PRO A 124 -11.51 11.83 -15.27
C PRO A 124 -12.90 11.30 -15.64
N ASN A 125 -13.36 11.60 -16.83
CA ASN A 125 -14.69 11.19 -17.33
C ASN A 125 -14.73 9.74 -17.85
N SER A 126 -13.57 9.10 -18.04
CA SER A 126 -13.48 7.72 -18.50
C SER A 126 -12.33 6.99 -17.81
N PRO A 127 -12.45 5.69 -17.60
CA PRO A 127 -11.33 4.91 -17.10
C PRO A 127 -10.20 4.93 -18.15
N GLU A 128 -9.10 5.62 -17.86
CA GLU A 128 -7.86 5.29 -18.57
C GLU A 128 -7.61 3.80 -18.37
N PRO A 129 -7.11 3.06 -19.40
CA PRO A 129 -6.77 1.67 -19.23
C PRO A 129 -5.81 1.58 -18.04
N SER A 130 -6.35 1.19 -16.91
CA SER A 130 -5.55 0.98 -15.70
C SER A 130 -4.60 -0.16 -16.03
N MET A 131 -3.29 0.10 -16.06
CA MET A 131 -2.33 -0.98 -15.93
C MET A 131 -2.66 -1.66 -14.60
N ASP A 132 -3.43 -2.74 -14.63
CA ASP A 132 -3.70 -3.50 -13.43
C ASP A 132 -2.35 -4.06 -12.99
N TRP A 133 -1.83 -3.56 -11.85
CA TRP A 133 -0.59 -4.07 -11.25
C TRP A 133 -0.67 -5.59 -10.98
N ARG A 134 -1.88 -6.15 -11.01
CA ARG A 134 -2.12 -7.59 -10.97
C ARG A 134 -1.67 -8.27 -12.24
N ASP A 135 -1.79 -7.60 -13.40
CA ASP A 135 -1.34 -8.12 -14.69
C ASP A 135 0.19 -8.11 -14.82
N VAL A 136 0.87 -7.19 -14.14
CA VAL A 136 2.34 -7.19 -14.08
C VAL A 136 2.87 -8.44 -13.36
N ASN A 137 2.08 -9.01 -12.43
CA ASN A 137 2.46 -10.25 -11.74
C ASN A 137 2.09 -11.51 -12.53
N SER A 138 1.12 -11.48 -13.44
CA SER A 138 0.73 -12.64 -14.26
C SER A 138 1.82 -13.04 -15.27
N ASN A 139 2.65 -12.08 -15.71
CA ASN A 139 3.77 -12.30 -16.62
C ASN A 139 5.14 -12.51 -15.94
N LYS A 140 5.19 -12.56 -14.61
CA LYS A 140 6.42 -13.03 -13.96
C LYS A 140 6.60 -14.49 -14.31
N LYS A 141 7.45 -14.76 -15.29
CA LYS A 141 8.08 -16.09 -15.44
C LYS A 141 8.52 -16.49 -14.05
N VAL A 142 7.85 -17.50 -13.48
CA VAL A 142 8.26 -18.09 -12.20
C VAL A 142 9.73 -18.43 -12.36
N MET A 143 10.59 -17.67 -11.72
CA MET A 143 12.02 -17.97 -11.68
C MET A 143 12.14 -19.33 -11.05
N LYS A 144 12.48 -20.34 -11.86
CA LYS A 144 12.75 -21.68 -11.35
C LYS A 144 13.91 -21.53 -10.36
N PRO A 145 13.77 -22.02 -9.12
CA PRO A 145 14.85 -21.92 -8.15
C PRO A 145 16.11 -22.54 -8.75
N LEU A 146 17.23 -21.82 -8.67
CA LEU A 146 18.54 -22.27 -9.16
C LEU A 146 19.00 -23.57 -8.46
N VAL A 147 18.52 -23.78 -7.25
CA VAL A 147 18.83 -25.00 -6.47
C VAL A 147 17.60 -25.91 -6.52
N LYS A 148 17.72 -27.03 -7.24
CA LYS A 148 16.75 -28.12 -7.16
C LYS A 148 16.98 -28.85 -5.84
N VAL A 149 16.17 -28.54 -4.83
CA VAL A 149 16.13 -29.36 -3.62
C VAL A 149 15.57 -30.73 -4.04
N SER A 150 16.39 -31.77 -3.97
CA SER A 150 15.93 -33.14 -4.18
C SER A 150 15.03 -33.51 -3.00
N VAL A 151 13.72 -33.40 -3.22
CA VAL A 151 12.75 -33.90 -2.24
C VAL A 151 12.88 -35.43 -2.24
N PRO A 152 13.16 -36.09 -1.11
CA PRO A 152 13.20 -37.52 -1.06
C PRO A 152 11.87 -38.12 -1.53
N PRO A 153 11.89 -39.24 -2.28
CA PRO A 153 10.65 -39.81 -2.82
C PRO A 153 9.67 -40.09 -1.69
N ARG A 154 8.45 -39.56 -1.84
CA ARG A 154 7.38 -39.83 -0.87
C ARG A 154 7.20 -41.35 -0.79
N MET A 155 7.33 -41.89 0.40
CA MET A 155 7.02 -43.32 0.63
C MET A 155 5.60 -43.60 0.10
N PRO A 156 5.42 -44.68 -0.67
CA PRO A 156 4.10 -45.04 -1.15
C PRO A 156 3.15 -45.27 0.03
N LYS A 157 2.02 -44.58 0.05
CA LYS A 157 0.98 -44.81 1.05
C LYS A 157 0.59 -46.30 0.96
N LYS A 158 0.76 -47.06 2.05
CA LYS A 158 0.25 -48.43 2.14
C LYS A 158 -1.24 -48.40 1.77
N LYS A 159 -1.59 -49.02 0.64
CA LYS A 159 -3.00 -49.30 0.29
C LYS A 159 -3.49 -50.28 1.37
N ASN A 160 -4.41 -49.83 2.20
CA ASN A 160 -5.14 -50.75 3.09
C ASN A 160 -5.85 -51.77 2.21
N LYS A 161 -5.32 -52.98 2.14
CA LYS A 161 -6.03 -54.12 1.59
C LYS A 161 -7.25 -54.28 2.47
N LYS A 162 -8.44 -54.05 1.92
CA LYS A 162 -9.73 -54.39 2.57
C LYS A 162 -9.57 -55.84 3.03
N GLY A 163 -9.56 -56.05 4.34
CA GLY A 163 -9.25 -57.34 4.91
C GLY A 163 -10.26 -58.40 4.46
N PHE A 164 -9.73 -59.60 4.30
CA PHE A 164 -10.49 -60.83 3.95
C PHE A 164 -11.77 -61.01 4.77
N PHE A 165 -11.86 -60.45 5.96
CA PHE A 165 -13.04 -60.43 6.82
C PHE A 165 -14.22 -59.59 6.26
N ALA A 166 -14.01 -58.63 5.37
CA ALA A 166 -15.12 -57.90 4.74
C ALA A 166 -15.84 -58.77 3.67
N PHE A 167 -15.12 -59.67 3.05
CA PHE A 167 -15.65 -60.64 2.09
C PHE A 167 -16.47 -61.74 2.79
N LEU A 168 -16.03 -62.25 3.93
CA LEU A 168 -16.74 -63.25 4.72
C LEU A 168 -18.07 -62.72 5.30
N LYS A 169 -18.13 -61.41 5.64
CA LYS A 169 -19.36 -60.80 6.15
C LYS A 169 -20.48 -60.66 5.08
N SER A 170 -20.11 -60.56 3.82
CA SER A 170 -21.07 -60.50 2.69
C SER A 170 -21.70 -61.87 2.36
N ILE A 171 -21.12 -62.97 2.79
CA ILE A 171 -21.65 -64.35 2.52
C ILE A 171 -22.59 -64.79 3.63
N PHE A 172 -22.52 -64.22 4.82
CA PHE A 172 -23.30 -64.66 5.99
C PHE A 172 -24.52 -63.78 6.30
N THR A 173 -24.93 -62.86 5.36
CA THR A 173 -26.14 -62.10 5.50
C THR A 173 -27.07 -62.40 4.28
N LEU A 174 -27.67 -63.56 4.34
CA LEU A 174 -28.83 -63.98 3.60
C LEU A 174 -29.88 -64.37 4.62
#